data_ab634825dcf291e3acf8d860d4894b8e
#
_entry.id   ab634825dcf291e3acf8d860d4894b8e
#
_cell.length_a   1.000
_cell.length_b   1.000
_cell.length_c   1.000
_cell.angle_alpha   90.00
_cell.angle_beta   90.00
_cell.angle_gamma   90.00
#
_symmetry.space_group_name_H-M   'P 1'
#
loop_
_entity.id
_entity.type
_entity.pdbx_description
1 polymer ?
#
loop_
_entity_poly.entity_id
_entity_poly.type
_entity_poly.pdbx_seq_one_letter_code
_entity_poly.pdbx_strand_id
1 'polypeptide(L)'
;MPYLFAHFREKLTPDGEQIHLAVSKNGYDFTAVNGSKPVITCDKGEMGCRDIDVIRLKDNSFVFIATDLCIVNRMDENHNVNWADISSNGSKFISLWRSDDLVHFTPQELKYFGRDDFGCIWAPEIFYDETADDYIIHFSATVKADNFQKMAIYYTKTKDFENFTYPKLFFEKECGVFDSHLVKIDGTYHLFYKTSAKPLMNMHETSKDLFGTWQHDFDFQNYMASLYRPGSHEAATTYILPDGKWCLMLDFFGCEKEKMGYVPFISEKAGDAHFHQVNQLFSFPYGFKHGKVIEISDEEYEKILSFFNNKAGYASLRAD
;
A
#
# COMPACT_ATOMS: atom_id res chain seq x y z
N MET A 1 0.81 0.43 21.78
CA MET A 1 -0.32 -0.05 20.94
C MET A 1 0.23 -1.03 19.94
N PRO A 2 -0.46 -2.15 19.67
CA PRO A 2 -0.10 -3.07 18.60
C PRO A 2 -0.36 -2.50 17.21
N TYR A 3 0.14 -3.22 16.20
CA TYR A 3 0.03 -2.82 14.79
C TYR A 3 -0.45 -3.99 13.94
N LEU A 4 -1.23 -3.66 12.91
CA LEU A 4 -1.60 -4.54 11.82
C LEU A 4 -0.87 -4.09 10.55
N PHE A 5 -0.31 -5.03 9.81
CA PHE A 5 0.21 -4.83 8.48
C PHE A 5 -0.59 -5.65 7.48
N ALA A 6 -1.38 -4.98 6.65
CA ALA A 6 -2.09 -5.58 5.53
C ALA A 6 -1.20 -5.47 4.28
N HIS A 7 -0.92 -6.59 3.60
CA HIS A 7 0.05 -6.63 2.51
C HIS A 7 -0.23 -7.80 1.54
N PHE A 8 0.41 -7.81 0.38
CA PHE A 8 0.52 -9.00 -0.44
C PHE A 8 1.92 -9.63 -0.30
N ARG A 9 2.19 -10.76 -0.94
CA ARG A 9 3.43 -11.51 -0.80
C ARG A 9 4.18 -11.65 -2.11
N GLU A 10 5.52 -11.57 -2.04
CA GLU A 10 6.40 -11.89 -3.17
C GLU A 10 6.44 -13.39 -3.43
N LYS A 11 5.48 -13.88 -4.24
CA LYS A 11 5.39 -15.26 -4.69
C LYS A 11 4.99 -15.29 -6.16
N LEU A 12 5.53 -16.23 -6.90
CA LEU A 12 5.10 -16.51 -8.28
C LEU A 12 3.94 -17.54 -8.32
N THR A 13 3.00 -17.40 -7.40
CA THR A 13 1.80 -18.23 -7.28
C THR A 13 0.61 -17.33 -6.96
N PRO A 14 -0.61 -17.67 -7.43
CA PRO A 14 -1.78 -16.81 -7.24
C PRO A 14 -2.12 -16.50 -5.77
N ASP A 15 -1.69 -17.34 -4.82
CA ASP A 15 -1.90 -17.10 -3.39
C ASP A 15 -0.98 -16.03 -2.80
N GLY A 16 0.05 -15.59 -3.52
CA GLY A 16 0.91 -14.47 -3.13
C GLY A 16 0.20 -13.14 -3.30
N GLU A 17 -0.46 -12.94 -4.42
CA GLU A 17 -1.17 -11.71 -4.79
C GLU A 17 -2.61 -11.74 -4.28
N GLN A 18 -2.74 -11.86 -2.97
CA GLN A 18 -3.97 -11.86 -2.18
C GLN A 18 -3.73 -11.04 -0.90
N ILE A 19 -4.75 -10.80 -0.08
CA ILE A 19 -4.54 -10.09 1.17
C ILE A 19 -3.97 -11.02 2.23
N HIS A 20 -2.79 -10.69 2.71
CA HIS A 20 -2.13 -11.28 3.86
C HIS A 20 -2.11 -10.27 5.00
N LEU A 21 -2.09 -10.76 6.22
CA LEU A 21 -1.95 -9.93 7.41
C LEU A 21 -0.72 -10.37 8.22
N ALA A 22 -0.09 -9.39 8.84
CA ALA A 22 0.88 -9.59 9.90
C ALA A 22 0.56 -8.66 11.07
N VAL A 23 0.96 -9.02 12.27
CA VAL A 23 0.74 -8.22 13.48
C VAL A 23 2.05 -8.00 14.23
N SER A 24 2.12 -6.89 14.97
CA SER A 24 3.24 -6.55 15.82
C SER A 24 2.76 -5.96 17.14
N LYS A 25 3.38 -6.32 18.26
CA LYS A 25 3.13 -5.71 19.57
C LYS A 25 3.86 -4.38 19.77
N ASN A 26 4.96 -4.21 19.06
CA ASN A 26 5.91 -3.11 19.31
C ASN A 26 6.17 -2.23 18.08
N GLY A 27 5.59 -2.57 16.91
CA GLY A 27 5.83 -1.86 15.65
C GLY A 27 7.17 -2.17 14.98
N TYR A 28 8.00 -3.04 15.56
CA TYR A 28 9.30 -3.46 15.04
C TYR A 28 9.32 -4.91 14.55
N ASP A 29 8.71 -5.81 15.32
CA ASP A 29 8.68 -7.24 15.02
C ASP A 29 7.31 -7.66 14.51
N PHE A 30 7.22 -7.95 13.22
CA PHE A 30 5.98 -8.37 12.58
C PHE A 30 5.95 -9.87 12.40
N THR A 31 4.83 -10.49 12.76
CA THR A 31 4.57 -11.91 12.60
C THR A 31 3.39 -12.12 11.67
N ALA A 32 3.59 -12.89 10.60
CA ALA A 32 2.52 -13.27 9.69
C ALA A 32 1.49 -14.16 10.40
N VAL A 33 0.21 -13.88 10.18
CA VAL A 33 -0.89 -14.71 10.70
C VAL A 33 -1.32 -15.78 9.69
N ASN A 34 -2.25 -16.66 10.07
CA ASN A 34 -2.81 -17.72 9.23
C ASN A 34 -1.73 -18.67 8.61
N GLY A 35 -0.62 -18.87 9.30
CA GLY A 35 0.50 -19.67 8.77
C GLY A 35 1.08 -19.11 7.48
N SER A 36 1.10 -17.78 7.34
CA SER A 36 1.53 -17.04 6.12
C SER A 36 0.68 -17.32 4.86
N LYS A 37 -0.53 -17.84 5.03
CA LYS A 37 -1.53 -17.96 3.95
C LYS A 37 -2.37 -16.70 3.86
N PRO A 38 -3.01 -16.43 2.71
CA PRO A 38 -3.91 -15.28 2.61
C PRO A 38 -5.08 -15.39 3.60
N VAL A 39 -5.53 -14.24 4.09
CA VAL A 39 -6.73 -14.14 4.95
C VAL A 39 -7.97 -13.81 4.13
N ILE A 40 -7.79 -13.13 3.00
CA ILE A 40 -8.82 -12.87 1.99
C ILE A 40 -8.27 -13.28 0.63
N THR A 41 -9.11 -13.96 -0.15
CA THR A 41 -8.80 -14.33 -1.54
C THR A 41 -9.77 -13.64 -2.48
N CYS A 42 -9.24 -13.09 -3.58
CA CYS A 42 -10.03 -12.46 -4.63
C CYS A 42 -10.79 -13.50 -5.44
N ASP A 43 -12.08 -13.26 -5.65
CA ASP A 43 -12.99 -14.09 -6.45
C ASP A 43 -13.61 -13.32 -7.63
N LYS A 44 -13.18 -12.06 -7.85
CA LYS A 44 -13.61 -11.17 -8.93
C LYS A 44 -12.44 -10.48 -9.61
N GLY A 45 -12.70 -9.85 -10.74
CA GLY A 45 -11.71 -9.07 -11.49
C GLY A 45 -10.55 -9.92 -11.98
N GLU A 46 -9.34 -9.50 -11.73
CA GLU A 46 -8.10 -10.18 -12.10
C GLU A 46 -7.80 -11.43 -11.24
N MET A 47 -8.68 -11.76 -10.27
CA MET A 47 -8.54 -12.91 -9.36
C MET A 47 -7.29 -12.81 -8.45
N GLY A 48 -6.82 -11.62 -8.19
CA GLY A 48 -5.73 -11.29 -7.31
C GLY A 48 -5.72 -9.81 -6.97
N CYS A 49 -4.94 -9.43 -5.99
CA CYS A 49 -4.80 -8.04 -5.58
C CYS A 49 -3.39 -7.72 -5.09
N ARG A 50 -3.01 -6.46 -5.32
CA ARG A 50 -1.72 -5.88 -4.91
C ARG A 50 -1.97 -4.56 -4.18
N ASP A 51 -0.94 -4.00 -3.58
CA ASP A 51 -0.93 -2.64 -3.04
C ASP A 51 -2.09 -2.41 -2.07
N ILE A 52 -2.07 -3.18 -0.98
CA ILE A 52 -3.18 -3.23 -0.02
C ILE A 52 -3.16 -1.99 0.86
N ASP A 53 -4.25 -1.26 0.91
CA ASP A 53 -4.47 -0.21 1.90
C ASP A 53 -5.62 -0.55 2.85
N VAL A 54 -5.53 -0.07 4.06
CA VAL A 54 -6.55 -0.24 5.09
C VAL A 54 -6.68 1.00 5.96
N ILE A 55 -7.93 1.38 6.25
CA ILE A 55 -8.24 2.47 7.17
C ILE A 55 -9.27 2.04 8.20
N ARG A 56 -9.12 2.55 9.43
CA ARG A 56 -10.18 2.53 10.43
C ARG A 56 -11.14 3.69 10.18
N LEU A 57 -12.43 3.40 10.12
CA LEU A 57 -13.48 4.40 9.97
C LEU A 57 -13.88 5.02 11.32
N LYS A 58 -14.69 6.07 11.29
CA LYS A 58 -15.19 6.78 12.47
C LYS A 58 -16.03 5.91 13.40
N ASP A 59 -16.72 4.91 12.86
CA ASP A 59 -17.53 3.95 13.62
C ASP A 59 -16.72 2.76 14.15
N ASN A 60 -15.39 2.80 14.02
CA ASN A 60 -14.43 1.76 14.34
C ASN A 60 -14.45 0.52 13.43
N SER A 61 -15.25 0.50 12.38
CA SER A 61 -15.12 -0.49 11.32
C SER A 61 -13.90 -0.22 10.42
N PHE A 62 -13.60 -1.12 9.50
CA PHE A 62 -12.44 -1.04 8.62
C PHE A 62 -12.85 -1.19 7.16
N VAL A 63 -12.19 -0.44 6.30
CA VAL A 63 -12.24 -0.62 4.86
C VAL A 63 -10.86 -1.01 4.37
N PHE A 64 -10.81 -2.08 3.59
CA PHE A 64 -9.63 -2.52 2.83
C PHE A 64 -9.87 -2.23 1.37
N ILE A 65 -8.86 -1.66 0.70
CA ILE A 65 -8.85 -1.50 -0.75
C ILE A 65 -7.55 -2.06 -1.32
N ALA A 66 -7.57 -2.41 -2.61
CA ALA A 66 -6.39 -2.93 -3.27
C ALA A 66 -6.47 -2.71 -4.79
N THR A 67 -5.34 -2.71 -5.45
CA THR A 67 -5.24 -2.82 -6.91
C THR A 67 -5.84 -4.15 -7.37
N ASP A 68 -6.79 -4.12 -8.31
CA ASP A 68 -7.30 -5.30 -8.98
C ASP A 68 -6.29 -5.75 -10.03
N LEU A 69 -5.30 -6.55 -9.62
CA LEU A 69 -4.23 -7.04 -10.47
C LEU A 69 -3.63 -8.32 -9.90
N CYS A 70 -3.48 -9.32 -10.76
CA CYS A 70 -2.71 -10.53 -10.49
C CYS A 70 -1.64 -10.70 -11.58
N ILE A 71 -0.39 -10.36 -11.26
CA ILE A 71 0.74 -10.43 -12.21
C ILE A 71 0.95 -11.87 -12.70
N VAL A 72 0.78 -12.87 -11.82
CA VAL A 72 0.92 -14.28 -12.18
C VAL A 72 -0.04 -14.67 -13.29
N ASN A 73 -1.26 -14.10 -13.33
CA ASN A 73 -2.26 -14.34 -14.36
C ASN A 73 -1.97 -13.57 -15.67
N ARG A 74 -1.05 -12.61 -15.64
CA ARG A 74 -0.64 -11.76 -16.77
C ARG A 74 0.72 -12.14 -17.35
N MET A 75 1.42 -13.12 -16.76
CA MET A 75 2.70 -13.62 -17.27
C MET A 75 2.53 -14.44 -18.52
N ASP A 76 3.50 -14.35 -19.43
CA ASP A 76 3.63 -15.27 -20.55
C ASP A 76 4.20 -16.64 -20.12
N GLU A 77 4.34 -17.58 -21.06
CA GLU A 77 4.91 -18.93 -20.82
C GLU A 77 6.37 -18.90 -20.31
N ASN A 78 7.08 -17.77 -20.48
CA ASN A 78 8.44 -17.57 -20.00
C ASN A 78 8.48 -16.75 -18.71
N HIS A 79 7.36 -16.54 -18.05
CA HIS A 79 7.19 -15.70 -16.86
C HIS A 79 7.55 -14.21 -17.06
N ASN A 80 7.47 -13.70 -18.29
CA ASN A 80 7.65 -12.28 -18.55
C ASN A 80 6.33 -11.52 -18.35
N VAL A 81 6.44 -10.29 -17.89
CA VAL A 81 5.32 -9.37 -17.66
C VAL A 81 5.36 -8.25 -18.70
N ASN A 82 4.27 -8.06 -19.43
CA ASN A 82 4.13 -6.92 -20.34
C ASN A 82 3.56 -5.71 -19.58
N TRP A 83 4.41 -4.96 -18.92
CA TRP A 83 4.02 -3.77 -18.15
C TRP A 83 3.37 -2.68 -18.99
N ALA A 84 3.73 -2.54 -20.26
CA ALA A 84 3.11 -1.58 -21.18
C ALA A 84 1.64 -1.94 -21.44
N ASP A 85 1.32 -3.23 -21.61
CA ASP A 85 -0.06 -3.69 -21.76
C ASP A 85 -0.84 -3.52 -20.46
N ILE A 86 -0.29 -3.94 -19.32
CA ILE A 86 -0.96 -3.83 -18.01
C ILE A 86 -1.23 -2.37 -17.63
N SER A 87 -0.36 -1.43 -18.02
CA SER A 87 -0.56 0.00 -17.76
C SER A 87 -1.52 0.69 -18.74
N SER A 88 -1.79 0.12 -19.91
CA SER A 88 -2.69 0.69 -20.93
C SER A 88 -4.04 -0.03 -21.07
N ASN A 89 -4.07 -1.31 -20.73
CA ASN A 89 -5.23 -2.20 -20.82
C ASN A 89 -5.49 -2.96 -19.51
N GLY A 90 -5.05 -2.39 -18.39
CA GLY A 90 -5.25 -2.96 -17.06
C GLY A 90 -6.66 -2.77 -16.51
N SER A 91 -6.89 -3.30 -15.32
CA SER A 91 -8.14 -3.08 -14.61
C SER A 91 -8.35 -1.60 -14.27
N LYS A 92 -9.59 -1.13 -14.45
CA LYS A 92 -10.06 0.20 -14.05
C LYS A 92 -10.90 0.16 -12.78
N PHE A 93 -10.84 -0.96 -12.08
CA PHE A 93 -11.50 -1.18 -10.82
C PHE A 93 -10.48 -1.23 -9.69
N ILE A 94 -10.93 -0.95 -8.49
CA ILE A 94 -10.26 -1.35 -7.25
C ILE A 94 -11.10 -2.43 -6.57
N SER A 95 -10.43 -3.31 -5.85
CA SER A 95 -11.07 -4.27 -4.96
C SER A 95 -11.32 -3.62 -3.60
N LEU A 96 -12.48 -3.89 -2.99
CA LEU A 96 -12.88 -3.35 -1.69
C LEU A 96 -13.50 -4.44 -0.82
N TRP A 97 -13.16 -4.40 0.47
CA TRP A 97 -13.77 -5.22 1.53
C TRP A 97 -14.01 -4.38 2.77
N ARG A 98 -14.99 -4.78 3.59
CA ARG A 98 -15.28 -4.18 4.90
C ARG A 98 -15.10 -5.21 5.99
N SER A 99 -14.74 -4.74 7.18
CA SER A 99 -14.65 -5.58 8.37
C SER A 99 -14.99 -4.77 9.61
N ASP A 100 -15.75 -5.36 10.52
CA ASP A 100 -16.02 -4.76 11.84
C ASP A 100 -15.00 -5.21 12.89
N ASP A 101 -14.13 -6.17 12.56
CA ASP A 101 -13.34 -6.86 13.58
C ASP A 101 -12.00 -7.42 13.13
N LEU A 102 -11.57 -7.14 11.90
CA LEU A 102 -10.31 -7.56 11.29
C LEU A 102 -10.14 -9.08 11.08
N VAL A 103 -11.18 -9.87 11.31
CA VAL A 103 -11.17 -11.34 11.13
C VAL A 103 -12.32 -11.86 10.26
N HIS A 104 -13.43 -11.09 10.16
CA HIS A 104 -14.54 -11.36 9.26
C HIS A 104 -14.64 -10.23 8.24
N PHE A 105 -14.72 -10.60 6.97
CA PHE A 105 -14.72 -9.67 5.85
C PHE A 105 -15.96 -9.86 4.98
N THR A 106 -16.47 -8.76 4.43
CA THR A 106 -17.52 -8.82 3.40
C THR A 106 -17.00 -9.54 2.15
N PRO A 107 -17.91 -10.02 1.28
CA PRO A 107 -17.51 -10.44 -0.08
C PRO A 107 -16.77 -9.31 -0.81
N GLN A 108 -15.88 -9.69 -1.74
CA GLN A 108 -15.16 -8.72 -2.59
C GLN A 108 -16.14 -7.88 -3.39
N GLU A 109 -15.93 -6.58 -3.39
CA GLU A 109 -16.58 -5.64 -4.29
C GLU A 109 -15.54 -5.05 -5.26
N LEU A 110 -15.96 -4.84 -6.51
CA LEU A 110 -15.17 -4.10 -7.49
C LEU A 110 -15.79 -2.70 -7.64
N LYS A 111 -15.01 -1.66 -7.35
CA LYS A 111 -15.46 -0.27 -7.43
C LYS A 111 -14.87 0.40 -8.68
N TYR A 112 -15.75 0.98 -9.49
CA TYR A 112 -15.42 1.72 -10.70
C TYR A 112 -15.67 3.22 -10.48
N PHE A 113 -14.68 4.05 -10.81
CA PHE A 113 -14.75 5.49 -10.56
C PHE A 113 -15.28 6.32 -11.73
N GLY A 114 -15.73 5.68 -12.83
CA GLY A 114 -16.41 6.36 -13.94
C GLY A 114 -15.47 7.01 -14.97
N ARG A 115 -14.20 6.59 -15.08
CA ARG A 115 -13.24 7.09 -16.09
C ARG A 115 -12.78 6.02 -17.04
N ASP A 116 -13.37 6.02 -18.23
CA ASP A 116 -13.04 5.05 -19.30
C ASP A 116 -11.69 5.34 -19.99
N ASP A 117 -11.17 6.57 -19.88
CA ASP A 117 -9.92 6.99 -20.49
C ASP A 117 -8.67 6.61 -19.67
N PHE A 118 -8.83 6.05 -18.48
CA PHE A 118 -7.72 5.44 -17.76
C PHE A 118 -7.25 4.14 -18.43
N GLY A 119 -5.94 3.90 -18.41
CA GLY A 119 -5.35 2.62 -18.84
C GLY A 119 -5.32 1.59 -17.71
N CYS A 120 -5.15 2.04 -16.48
CA CYS A 120 -5.14 1.23 -15.26
C CYS A 120 -5.45 2.10 -14.03
N ILE A 121 -5.74 1.45 -12.90
CA ILE A 121 -5.79 2.06 -11.57
C ILE A 121 -4.92 1.21 -10.65
N TRP A 122 -3.82 1.79 -10.12
CA TRP A 122 -2.86 1.10 -9.28
C TRP A 122 -2.63 1.81 -7.95
N ALA A 123 -2.24 1.03 -6.95
CA ALA A 123 -1.85 1.49 -5.63
C ALA A 123 -2.84 2.52 -5.04
N PRO A 124 -4.12 2.15 -4.86
CA PRO A 124 -5.08 3.02 -4.22
C PRO A 124 -4.78 3.12 -2.73
N GLU A 125 -4.77 4.34 -2.18
CA GLU A 125 -4.71 4.59 -0.74
C GLU A 125 -5.85 5.52 -0.28
N ILE A 126 -6.28 5.35 0.96
CA ILE A 126 -7.35 6.13 1.59
C ILE A 126 -6.74 7.14 2.56
N PHE A 127 -7.07 8.39 2.36
CA PHE A 127 -6.78 9.47 3.30
C PHE A 127 -8.09 10.08 3.80
N TYR A 128 -8.24 10.20 5.13
CA TYR A 128 -9.39 10.89 5.70
C TYR A 128 -9.09 12.38 5.85
N ASP A 129 -9.83 13.22 5.12
CA ASP A 129 -9.79 14.67 5.25
C ASP A 129 -10.74 15.14 6.35
N GLU A 130 -10.20 15.34 7.55
CA GLU A 130 -10.97 15.83 8.71
C GLU A 130 -11.66 17.17 8.47
N THR A 131 -11.09 18.02 7.60
CA THR A 131 -11.61 19.37 7.33
C THR A 131 -12.88 19.31 6.48
N ALA A 132 -12.87 18.45 5.46
CA ALA A 132 -14.01 18.28 4.55
C ALA A 132 -14.99 17.20 5.02
N ASP A 133 -14.58 16.39 5.99
CA ASP A 133 -15.30 15.18 6.44
C ASP A 133 -15.56 14.20 5.29
N ASP A 134 -14.52 14.00 4.46
CA ASP A 134 -14.54 13.12 3.30
C ASP A 134 -13.38 12.11 3.37
N TYR A 135 -13.57 10.91 2.84
CA TYR A 135 -12.48 10.02 2.50
C TYR A 135 -12.00 10.32 1.07
N ILE A 136 -10.72 10.52 0.91
CA ILE A 136 -10.04 10.70 -0.37
C ILE A 136 -9.36 9.39 -0.71
N ILE A 137 -9.71 8.80 -1.86
CA ILE A 137 -8.96 7.68 -2.41
C ILE A 137 -8.08 8.26 -3.51
N HIS A 138 -6.76 8.24 -3.29
CA HIS A 138 -5.78 8.60 -4.31
C HIS A 138 -5.13 7.34 -4.87
N PHE A 139 -4.78 7.39 -6.14
CA PHE A 139 -4.29 6.23 -6.88
C PHE A 139 -3.47 6.65 -8.10
N SER A 140 -2.64 5.77 -8.59
CA SER A 140 -1.85 5.96 -9.80
C SER A 140 -2.65 5.51 -11.03
N ALA A 141 -2.62 6.31 -12.10
CA ALA A 141 -3.26 5.94 -13.36
C ALA A 141 -2.50 6.52 -14.56
N THR A 142 -2.57 5.80 -15.68
CA THR A 142 -2.23 6.31 -17.01
C THR A 142 -3.49 6.77 -17.72
N VAL A 143 -3.37 7.66 -18.71
CA VAL A 143 -4.52 8.19 -19.45
C VAL A 143 -4.33 8.07 -20.96
N LYS A 144 -5.44 7.90 -21.67
CA LYS A 144 -5.46 7.81 -23.14
C LYS A 144 -4.94 9.08 -23.83
N ALA A 145 -5.09 10.25 -23.19
CA ALA A 145 -4.72 11.53 -23.78
C ALA A 145 -3.20 11.65 -24.08
N ASP A 146 -2.35 10.92 -23.36
CA ASP A 146 -0.90 10.85 -23.61
C ASP A 146 -0.46 9.47 -24.14
N ASN A 147 -1.40 8.68 -24.70
CA ASN A 147 -1.18 7.31 -25.14
C ASN A 147 -0.65 6.39 -24.01
N PHE A 148 -1.10 6.59 -22.78
CA PHE A 148 -0.73 5.82 -21.59
C PHE A 148 0.78 5.83 -21.27
N GLN A 149 1.49 6.91 -21.66
CA GLN A 149 2.95 7.00 -21.52
C GLN A 149 3.40 7.39 -20.10
N LYS A 150 2.58 8.13 -19.38
CA LYS A 150 2.94 8.69 -18.08
C LYS A 150 1.92 8.35 -17.00
N MET A 151 2.36 7.83 -15.88
CA MET A 151 1.54 7.74 -14.69
C MET A 151 1.48 9.06 -13.95
N ALA A 152 0.30 9.38 -13.42
CA ALA A 152 0.07 10.48 -12.51
C ALA A 152 -0.84 10.02 -11.37
N ILE A 153 -0.86 10.76 -10.27
CA ILE A 153 -1.74 10.48 -9.15
C ILE A 153 -3.06 11.21 -9.35
N TYR A 154 -4.13 10.45 -9.32
CA TYR A 154 -5.51 10.93 -9.35
C TYR A 154 -6.17 10.70 -8.01
N TYR A 155 -7.31 11.33 -7.77
CA TYR A 155 -8.12 11.12 -6.58
C TYR A 155 -9.60 11.16 -6.88
N THR A 156 -10.37 10.46 -6.06
CA THR A 156 -11.81 10.59 -5.92
C THR A 156 -12.16 10.79 -4.44
N LYS A 157 -13.37 11.25 -4.16
CA LYS A 157 -13.88 11.45 -2.80
C LYS A 157 -15.10 10.58 -2.57
N THR A 158 -15.25 10.13 -1.34
CA THR A 158 -16.44 9.37 -0.90
C THR A 158 -16.70 9.62 0.58
N LYS A 159 -17.96 9.44 1.00
CA LYS A 159 -18.35 9.42 2.42
C LYS A 159 -18.70 8.03 2.92
N ASP A 160 -19.00 7.13 2.01
CA ASP A 160 -19.65 5.85 2.29
C ASP A 160 -18.99 4.64 1.58
N PHE A 161 -17.99 4.89 0.73
CA PHE A 161 -17.36 3.90 -0.14
C PHE A 161 -18.32 3.20 -1.12
N GLU A 162 -19.47 3.85 -1.39
CA GLU A 162 -20.45 3.44 -2.41
C GLU A 162 -20.54 4.49 -3.51
N ASN A 163 -20.61 5.75 -3.12
CA ASN A 163 -20.73 6.89 -4.02
C ASN A 163 -19.39 7.62 -4.13
N PHE A 164 -18.88 7.74 -5.35
CA PHE A 164 -17.57 8.36 -5.61
C PHE A 164 -17.71 9.58 -6.52
N THR A 165 -16.95 10.61 -6.23
CA THR A 165 -16.85 11.76 -7.16
C THR A 165 -16.09 11.35 -8.42
N TYR A 166 -16.32 12.06 -9.54
CA TYR A 166 -15.52 11.84 -10.75
C TYR A 166 -14.03 12.11 -10.47
N PRO A 167 -13.11 11.21 -10.85
CA PRO A 167 -11.70 11.34 -10.54
C PRO A 167 -11.06 12.58 -11.16
N LYS A 168 -10.23 13.25 -10.36
CA LYS A 168 -9.45 14.43 -10.74
C LYS A 168 -7.98 14.19 -10.58
N LEU A 169 -7.16 14.91 -11.33
CA LEU A 169 -5.72 14.93 -11.13
C LEU A 169 -5.40 15.48 -9.73
N PHE A 170 -4.57 14.78 -8.99
CA PHE A 170 -4.08 15.18 -7.67
C PHE A 170 -2.65 15.69 -7.73
N PHE A 171 -1.76 14.90 -8.34
CA PHE A 171 -0.35 15.22 -8.38
C PHE A 171 0.31 14.63 -9.63
N GLU A 172 1.15 15.42 -10.31
CA GLU A 172 1.94 14.99 -11.45
C GLU A 172 3.29 15.68 -11.49
N LYS A 173 4.22 15.09 -12.20
CA LYS A 173 5.54 15.64 -12.57
C LYS A 173 5.79 15.46 -14.06
N GLU A 174 6.89 15.99 -14.57
CA GLU A 174 7.31 15.73 -15.96
C GLU A 174 7.54 14.25 -16.24
N CYS A 175 8.16 13.53 -15.28
CA CYS A 175 8.24 12.07 -15.29
C CYS A 175 6.98 11.43 -14.69
N GLY A 176 6.80 10.12 -14.88
CA GLY A 176 5.74 9.39 -14.22
C GLY A 176 5.93 9.36 -12.71
N VAL A 177 4.81 9.45 -11.98
CA VAL A 177 4.74 9.35 -10.51
C VAL A 177 3.67 8.35 -10.11
N PHE A 178 3.97 7.47 -9.17
CA PHE A 178 3.07 6.40 -8.73
C PHE A 178 3.41 5.91 -7.31
N ASP A 179 2.59 5.01 -6.76
CA ASP A 179 2.73 4.47 -5.40
C ASP A 179 2.79 5.58 -4.36
N SER A 180 1.79 6.46 -4.38
CA SER A 180 1.74 7.60 -3.46
C SER A 180 1.24 7.18 -2.08
N HIS A 181 1.88 7.72 -1.05
CA HIS A 181 1.46 7.64 0.34
C HIS A 181 1.26 9.04 0.90
N LEU A 182 0.08 9.32 1.44
CA LEU A 182 -0.30 10.63 1.95
C LEU A 182 -0.59 10.55 3.46
N VAL A 183 0.08 11.40 4.23
CA VAL A 183 -0.17 11.53 5.67
C VAL A 183 -0.14 13.00 6.10
N LYS A 184 -0.92 13.36 7.14
CA LYS A 184 -0.92 14.68 7.74
C LYS A 184 -0.37 14.60 9.17
N ILE A 185 0.69 15.34 9.46
CA ILE A 185 1.32 15.41 10.77
C ILE A 185 1.51 16.89 11.15
N ASP A 186 1.04 17.28 12.32
CA ASP A 186 1.14 18.64 12.85
C ASP A 186 0.74 19.74 11.85
N GLY A 187 -0.36 19.48 11.09
CA GLY A 187 -0.91 20.42 10.11
C GLY A 187 -0.09 20.55 8.83
N THR A 188 0.86 19.66 8.60
CA THR A 188 1.61 19.52 7.34
C THR A 188 1.23 18.22 6.66
N TYR A 189 0.91 18.29 5.37
CA TYR A 189 0.74 17.12 4.52
C TYR A 189 2.10 16.68 4.00
N HIS A 190 2.35 15.38 4.07
CA HIS A 190 3.53 14.70 3.56
C HIS A 190 3.10 13.73 2.49
N LEU A 191 3.66 13.86 1.29
CA LEU A 191 3.41 13.01 0.14
C LEU A 191 4.68 12.28 -0.24
N PHE A 192 4.70 10.97 -0.05
CA PHE A 192 5.75 10.09 -0.57
C PHE A 192 5.26 9.48 -1.88
N TYR A 193 6.14 9.32 -2.85
CA TYR A 193 5.79 8.71 -4.13
C TYR A 193 7.03 8.16 -4.82
N LYS A 194 6.85 7.19 -5.70
CA LYS A 194 7.91 6.69 -6.58
C LYS A 194 7.93 7.49 -7.87
N THR A 195 9.12 7.79 -8.38
CA THR A 195 9.31 8.40 -9.70
C THR A 195 9.75 7.37 -10.75
N SER A 196 9.32 7.56 -12.02
CA SER A 196 9.82 6.78 -13.15
C SER A 196 11.15 7.31 -13.71
N ALA A 197 11.63 8.47 -13.24
CA ALA A 197 12.96 8.99 -13.60
C ALA A 197 14.07 8.04 -13.14
N LYS A 198 15.15 8.00 -13.91
CA LYS A 198 16.32 7.17 -13.55
C LYS A 198 17.36 8.02 -12.78
N PRO A 199 17.89 7.53 -11.67
CA PRO A 199 17.57 6.26 -11.00
C PRO A 199 16.17 6.27 -10.40
N LEU A 200 15.49 5.12 -10.43
CA LEU A 200 14.19 4.97 -9.76
C LEU A 200 14.39 5.17 -8.25
N MET A 201 13.58 6.03 -7.63
CA MET A 201 13.64 6.23 -6.19
C MET A 201 12.31 6.76 -5.64
N ASN A 202 12.15 6.62 -4.34
CA ASN A 202 11.08 7.26 -3.61
C ASN A 202 11.43 8.73 -3.37
N MET A 203 10.42 9.60 -3.47
CA MET A 203 10.50 11.05 -3.29
C MET A 203 9.58 11.48 -2.17
N HIS A 204 9.82 12.65 -1.62
CA HIS A 204 9.00 13.24 -0.58
C HIS A 204 8.72 14.72 -0.89
N GLU A 205 7.46 15.12 -0.66
CA GLU A 205 7.05 16.53 -0.75
C GLU A 205 6.15 16.90 0.43
N THR A 206 6.12 18.16 0.76
CA THR A 206 5.28 18.70 1.85
C THR A 206 4.37 19.80 1.34
N SER A 207 3.20 19.96 1.99
CA SER A 207 2.30 21.08 1.76
C SER A 207 1.52 21.46 3.03
N LYS A 208 1.10 22.72 3.12
CA LYS A 208 0.15 23.17 4.14
C LYS A 208 -1.31 23.10 3.68
N ASP A 209 -1.52 22.88 2.40
CA ASP A 209 -2.83 22.72 1.78
C ASP A 209 -2.83 21.45 0.93
N LEU A 210 -3.80 20.58 1.17
CA LEU A 210 -3.90 19.27 0.50
C LEU A 210 -3.95 19.39 -1.05
N PHE A 211 -4.62 20.42 -1.55
CA PHE A 211 -4.75 20.70 -2.98
C PHE A 211 -3.93 21.92 -3.43
N GLY A 212 -3.02 22.37 -2.59
CA GLY A 212 -2.16 23.52 -2.83
C GLY A 212 -0.84 23.17 -3.51
N THR A 213 0.14 24.04 -3.29
CA THR A 213 1.49 23.85 -3.83
C THR A 213 2.32 22.93 -2.93
N TRP A 214 2.92 21.91 -3.54
CA TRP A 214 3.82 20.99 -2.88
C TRP A 214 5.26 21.49 -2.96
N GLN A 215 5.99 21.35 -1.85
CA GLN A 215 7.39 21.72 -1.73
C GLN A 215 8.25 20.46 -1.70
N HIS A 216 9.19 20.37 -2.63
CA HIS A 216 10.08 19.24 -2.77
C HIS A 216 11.11 19.17 -1.64
N ASP A 217 11.30 17.98 -1.08
CA ASP A 217 12.30 17.70 -0.04
C ASP A 217 13.62 17.21 -0.68
N PHE A 218 14.53 18.14 -0.89
CA PHE A 218 15.84 17.84 -1.48
C PHE A 218 16.73 17.01 -0.53
N ASP A 219 16.58 17.15 0.77
CA ASP A 219 17.39 16.41 1.74
C ASP A 219 16.99 14.93 1.74
N PHE A 220 15.69 14.62 1.71
CA PHE A 220 15.19 13.27 1.52
C PHE A 220 15.65 12.67 0.17
N GLN A 221 15.52 13.41 -0.91
CA GLN A 221 15.99 12.96 -2.24
C GLN A 221 17.49 12.64 -2.22
N ASN A 222 18.33 13.53 -1.68
CA ASN A 222 19.77 13.33 -1.60
C ASN A 222 20.12 12.11 -0.74
N TYR A 223 19.41 11.93 0.37
CA TYR A 223 19.57 10.74 1.21
C TYR A 223 19.22 9.45 0.46
N MET A 224 18.06 9.39 -0.19
CA MET A 224 17.66 8.23 -0.98
C MET A 224 18.64 7.92 -2.12
N ALA A 225 19.16 8.95 -2.79
CA ALA A 225 20.16 8.81 -3.83
C ALA A 225 21.52 8.29 -3.31
N SER A 226 21.87 8.58 -2.05
CA SER A 226 23.08 8.08 -1.39
C SER A 226 23.03 6.60 -1.03
N LEU A 227 21.82 6.01 -0.96
CA LEU A 227 21.59 4.61 -0.65
C LEU A 227 21.86 3.73 -1.88
N TYR A 228 23.10 3.77 -2.42
CA TYR A 228 23.44 2.97 -3.59
C TYR A 228 23.19 1.48 -3.36
N ARG A 229 22.28 0.89 -4.17
CA ARG A 229 21.93 -0.53 -4.15
C ARG A 229 21.57 -0.99 -5.56
N PRO A 230 21.75 -2.27 -5.88
CA PRO A 230 21.26 -2.85 -7.13
C PRO A 230 19.75 -3.10 -7.04
N GLY A 231 18.94 -2.05 -6.90
CA GLY A 231 17.49 -2.11 -6.75
C GLY A 231 16.92 -0.71 -6.53
N SER A 232 15.64 -0.65 -6.22
CA SER A 232 14.92 0.60 -6.00
C SER A 232 13.91 0.45 -4.86
N HIS A 233 13.43 1.58 -4.34
CA HIS A 233 12.40 1.64 -3.32
C HIS A 233 11.09 2.15 -3.91
N GLU A 234 9.98 1.57 -3.45
CA GLU A 234 8.61 1.98 -3.79
C GLU A 234 7.69 1.83 -2.57
N ALA A 235 6.40 2.09 -2.74
CA ALA A 235 5.38 1.65 -1.81
C ALA A 235 5.59 2.12 -0.37
N ALA A 236 5.60 3.42 -0.17
CA ALA A 236 5.75 4.00 1.16
C ALA A 236 4.55 3.67 2.05
N THR A 237 4.79 3.35 3.31
CA THR A 237 3.80 3.41 4.39
C THR A 237 4.47 3.98 5.64
N THR A 238 3.75 4.82 6.38
CA THR A 238 4.28 5.44 7.60
C THR A 238 3.39 5.17 8.80
N TYR A 239 3.99 5.09 9.98
CA TYR A 239 3.30 5.00 11.26
C TYR A 239 4.18 5.54 12.39
N ILE A 240 3.57 5.84 13.53
CA ILE A 240 4.30 6.31 14.71
C ILE A 240 4.62 5.09 15.59
N LEU A 241 5.87 4.97 15.99
CA LEU A 241 6.34 3.94 16.92
C LEU A 241 5.97 4.29 18.37
N PRO A 242 5.94 3.30 19.29
CA PRO A 242 5.55 3.54 20.68
C PRO A 242 6.42 4.56 21.42
N ASP A 243 7.64 4.77 20.97
CA ASP A 243 8.58 5.78 21.51
C ASP A 243 8.44 7.17 20.86
N GLY A 244 7.43 7.35 19.99
CA GLY A 244 7.13 8.62 19.31
C GLY A 244 7.93 8.87 18.03
N LYS A 245 8.79 7.96 17.63
CA LYS A 245 9.55 8.05 16.39
C LYS A 245 8.63 7.80 15.18
N TRP A 246 8.98 8.39 14.06
CA TRP A 246 8.26 8.21 12.81
C TRP A 246 8.93 7.13 11.97
N CYS A 247 8.22 6.04 11.75
CA CYS A 247 8.66 4.97 10.87
C CYS A 247 8.15 5.20 9.44
N LEU A 248 9.04 5.13 8.47
CA LEU A 248 8.76 5.01 7.04
C LEU A 248 9.23 3.63 6.60
N MET A 249 8.36 2.86 5.98
CA MET A 249 8.70 1.60 5.35
C MET A 249 8.58 1.72 3.84
N LEU A 250 9.59 1.25 3.12
CA LEU A 250 9.64 1.23 1.66
C LEU A 250 9.87 -0.20 1.17
N ASP A 251 9.14 -0.60 0.15
CA ASP A 251 9.34 -1.90 -0.51
C ASP A 251 10.58 -1.83 -1.42
N PHE A 252 11.58 -2.66 -1.14
CA PHE A 252 12.80 -2.76 -1.92
C PHE A 252 12.69 -3.87 -2.97
N PHE A 253 12.89 -3.54 -4.23
CA PHE A 253 12.69 -4.44 -5.36
C PHE A 253 13.78 -4.30 -6.44
N GLY A 254 13.73 -5.18 -7.47
CA GLY A 254 14.65 -5.12 -8.62
C GLY A 254 16.06 -5.60 -8.29
N CYS A 255 16.20 -6.48 -7.31
CA CYS A 255 17.44 -7.14 -6.90
C CYS A 255 17.25 -8.65 -6.75
N GLU A 256 18.20 -9.35 -6.16
CA GLU A 256 18.07 -10.76 -5.80
C GLU A 256 16.85 -10.95 -4.87
N LYS A 257 16.07 -12.00 -5.13
CA LYS A 257 14.79 -12.27 -4.40
C LYS A 257 14.93 -12.22 -2.89
N GLU A 258 16.01 -12.77 -2.35
CA GLU A 258 16.29 -12.86 -0.93
C GLU A 258 16.54 -11.49 -0.26
N LYS A 259 16.75 -10.46 -1.08
CA LYS A 259 16.98 -9.07 -0.63
C LYS A 259 15.78 -8.16 -0.85
N MET A 260 14.71 -8.66 -1.51
CA MET A 260 13.48 -7.90 -1.74
C MET A 260 12.58 -7.93 -0.51
N GLY A 261 11.85 -6.86 -0.31
CA GLY A 261 10.87 -6.70 0.75
C GLY A 261 10.95 -5.34 1.44
N TYR A 262 10.21 -5.19 2.51
CA TYR A 262 10.18 -3.92 3.22
C TYR A 262 11.49 -3.59 3.92
N VAL A 263 11.89 -2.32 3.78
CA VAL A 263 13.08 -1.73 4.40
C VAL A 263 12.62 -0.58 5.29
N PRO A 264 12.90 -0.63 6.60
CA PRO A 264 12.48 0.40 7.54
C PRO A 264 13.47 1.55 7.63
N PHE A 265 12.91 2.75 7.75
CA PHE A 265 13.60 3.99 8.02
C PHE A 265 12.94 4.66 9.23
N ILE A 266 13.73 5.31 10.07
CA ILE A 266 13.22 6.03 11.23
C ILE A 266 13.67 7.49 11.18
N SER A 267 12.75 8.39 11.47
CA SER A 267 13.02 9.76 11.94
C SER A 267 12.72 9.86 13.43
N GLU A 268 13.56 10.56 14.16
CA GLU A 268 13.46 10.69 15.63
C GLU A 268 12.19 11.40 16.10
N LYS A 269 11.52 12.12 15.20
CA LYS A 269 10.28 12.85 15.50
C LYS A 269 9.30 12.75 14.33
N ALA A 270 8.03 12.54 14.64
CA ALA A 270 6.94 12.59 13.65
C ALA A 270 6.88 13.97 12.96
N GLY A 271 6.73 13.98 11.64
CA GLY A 271 6.72 15.19 10.81
C GLY A 271 8.09 15.74 10.45
N ASP A 272 9.17 15.22 11.04
CA ASP A 272 10.55 15.54 10.67
C ASP A 272 11.06 14.42 9.72
N ALA A 273 11.15 14.70 8.44
CA ALA A 273 11.48 13.71 7.41
C ALA A 273 12.98 13.35 7.32
N HIS A 274 13.76 13.61 8.35
CA HIS A 274 15.16 13.18 8.45
C HIS A 274 15.28 11.68 8.75
N PHE A 275 14.88 10.88 7.79
CA PHE A 275 14.89 9.43 7.91
C PHE A 275 16.30 8.83 7.76
N HIS A 276 16.56 7.77 8.52
CA HIS A 276 17.73 6.92 8.35
C HIS A 276 17.34 5.44 8.42
N GLN A 277 18.02 4.61 7.63
CA GLN A 277 17.72 3.19 7.52
C GLN A 277 18.15 2.42 8.77
N VAL A 278 17.29 1.50 9.26
CA VAL A 278 17.44 0.80 10.53
C VAL A 278 17.06 -0.68 10.46
N ASN A 279 17.43 -1.37 9.41
CA ASN A 279 17.05 -2.78 9.17
C ASN A 279 17.29 -3.68 10.39
N GLN A 280 18.36 -3.45 11.14
CA GLN A 280 18.75 -4.25 12.30
C GLN A 280 17.79 -4.16 13.49
N LEU A 281 16.90 -3.18 13.49
CA LEU A 281 15.90 -2.99 14.56
C LEU A 281 14.57 -3.69 14.27
N PHE A 282 14.38 -4.17 13.04
CA PHE A 282 13.10 -4.72 12.59
C PHE A 282 13.21 -6.19 12.20
N SER A 283 12.11 -6.91 12.36
CA SER A 283 11.95 -8.27 11.91
C SER A 283 10.68 -8.42 11.08
N PHE A 284 10.87 -8.78 9.80
CA PHE A 284 9.79 -9.11 8.87
C PHE A 284 10.02 -10.50 8.28
N PRO A 285 9.02 -11.38 8.25
CA PRO A 285 9.08 -12.57 7.44
C PRO A 285 9.28 -12.22 5.96
N TYR A 286 10.03 -13.09 5.26
CA TYR A 286 10.28 -12.89 3.82
C TYR A 286 8.99 -12.71 3.01
N GLY A 287 9.07 -11.84 2.00
CA GLY A 287 8.06 -11.67 0.97
C GLY A 287 6.91 -10.72 1.33
N PHE A 288 7.04 -9.92 2.37
CA PHE A 288 6.09 -8.83 2.62
C PHE A 288 6.29 -7.74 1.56
N LYS A 289 5.22 -7.42 0.85
CA LYS A 289 5.21 -6.45 -0.26
C LYS A 289 4.20 -5.33 0.04
N HIS A 290 4.14 -4.36 -0.85
CA HIS A 290 3.34 -3.15 -0.78
C HIS A 290 2.04 -3.31 0.02
N GLY A 291 1.93 -2.57 1.10
CA GLY A 291 0.79 -2.60 2.00
C GLY A 291 0.82 -1.48 3.03
N LYS A 292 -0.11 -1.53 3.96
CA LYS A 292 -0.35 -0.50 4.97
C LYS A 292 -0.19 -1.01 6.38
N VAL A 293 0.52 -0.24 7.20
CA VAL A 293 0.57 -0.44 8.65
C VAL A 293 -0.40 0.52 9.33
N ILE A 294 -1.26 -0.01 10.19
CA ILE A 294 -2.14 0.78 11.06
C ILE A 294 -2.01 0.35 12.51
N GLU A 295 -2.29 1.28 13.41
CA GLU A 295 -2.43 0.97 14.85
C GLU A 295 -3.75 0.22 15.10
N ILE A 296 -3.68 -0.78 15.97
CA ILE A 296 -4.84 -1.55 16.43
C ILE A 296 -4.87 -1.64 17.96
N SER A 297 -6.02 -1.99 18.53
CA SER A 297 -6.12 -2.22 19.97
C SER A 297 -5.51 -3.55 20.40
N ASP A 298 -5.22 -3.71 21.69
CA ASP A 298 -4.77 -5.00 22.25
C ASP A 298 -5.83 -6.08 22.05
N GLU A 299 -7.12 -5.73 22.14
CA GLU A 299 -8.23 -6.66 21.93
C GLU A 299 -8.28 -7.16 20.46
N GLU A 300 -8.13 -6.26 19.49
CA GLU A 300 -8.06 -6.60 18.07
C GLU A 300 -6.85 -7.48 17.77
N TYR A 301 -5.70 -7.16 18.34
CA TYR A 301 -4.48 -7.94 18.19
C TYR A 301 -4.68 -9.40 18.67
N GLU A 302 -5.20 -9.60 19.89
CA GLU A 302 -5.44 -10.92 20.45
C GLU A 302 -6.53 -11.67 19.67
N LYS A 303 -7.56 -10.95 19.20
CA LYS A 303 -8.62 -11.52 18.35
C LYS A 303 -8.07 -12.06 17.04
N ILE A 304 -7.25 -11.29 16.33
CA ILE A 304 -6.59 -11.72 15.10
C ILE A 304 -5.77 -12.98 15.32
N LEU A 305 -4.90 -12.98 16.34
CA LEU A 305 -4.07 -14.13 16.66
C LEU A 305 -4.90 -15.37 16.99
N SER A 306 -5.90 -15.25 17.86
CA SER A 306 -6.71 -16.38 18.27
C SER A 306 -7.52 -16.97 17.12
N PHE A 307 -8.08 -16.11 16.26
CA PHE A 307 -8.91 -16.54 15.14
C PHE A 307 -8.10 -17.27 14.07
N PHE A 308 -6.99 -16.67 13.61
CA PHE A 308 -6.21 -17.23 12.51
C PHE A 308 -5.29 -18.38 12.92
N ASN A 309 -4.74 -18.36 14.13
CA ASN A 309 -3.92 -19.50 14.63
C ASN A 309 -4.76 -20.74 14.87
N ASN A 310 -5.99 -20.60 15.37
CA ASN A 310 -6.91 -21.74 15.53
C ASN A 310 -7.31 -22.33 14.16
N LYS A 311 -7.54 -21.50 13.12
CA LYS A 311 -7.80 -22.00 11.77
C LYS A 311 -6.61 -22.76 11.18
N ALA A 312 -5.38 -22.31 11.40
CA ALA A 312 -4.17 -22.99 10.94
C ALA A 312 -3.99 -24.36 11.60
N GLY A 313 -4.33 -24.51 12.89
CA GLY A 313 -4.32 -25.77 13.61
C GLY A 313 -5.33 -26.80 13.10
N TYR A 314 -6.53 -26.38 12.72
CA TYR A 314 -7.56 -27.26 12.15
C TYR A 314 -7.23 -27.74 10.72
N ALA A 315 -6.52 -26.94 9.94
CA ALA A 315 -6.09 -27.35 8.59
C ALA A 315 -4.99 -28.43 8.62
N SER A 316 -4.11 -28.41 9.63
CA SER A 316 -3.08 -29.43 9.80
C SER A 316 -3.63 -30.79 10.30
N LEU A 317 -4.77 -30.81 10.97
CA LEU A 317 -5.43 -32.01 11.46
C LEU A 317 -6.31 -32.72 10.40
N ARG A 318 -6.54 -32.09 9.24
CA ARG A 318 -7.32 -32.69 8.12
C ARG A 318 -6.47 -33.14 6.94
N ALA A 319 -5.16 -33.07 7.05
CA ALA A 319 -4.21 -33.46 6.00
C ALA A 319 -3.57 -34.83 6.23
N ASP A 320 -4.07 -35.63 7.21
CA ASP A 320 -3.68 -37.02 7.45
C ASP A 320 -4.73 -38.01 6.93
#